data_b490f342010d098a3836ca8a765362b3
#
_entry.id   b490f342010d098a3836ca8a765362b3
#
_cell.length_a   1.000
_cell.length_b   1.000
_cell.length_c   1.000
_cell.angle_alpha   90.00
_cell.angle_beta   90.00
_cell.angle_gamma   90.00
#
_symmetry.space_group_name_H-M   'P 1'
#
loop_
_entity.id
_entity.type
_entity.pdbx_description
1 polymer ?
#
loop_
_entity_poly.entity_id
_entity_poly.type
_entity_poly.pdbx_seq_one_letter_code
_entity_poly.pdbx_strand_id
1 'polypeptide(L)'
;MGAHIFLVSENNFEVCIRRGVYGCVMPRTEWNKAEIIAGILSIEPNDLVFFYVKNRGVYGLWKVADEVYFDESKIWADDEQLFPYRFSFESTVGHFPMPVSLSDVLDLRDKGRIWTFDLNPVQQKNQYKITIDEARELLRLLLRNNPIRQATSGIPDAYVPQIRRAIEIDFASSQGGAVRYEGWLNAWLMRSLARGELKALFGDYRECLNLVPTTFNKVMDVFLTHVTTIDSIEILHKYSCIELKVDRASEQDLTQVLRYEDWLARKLAAGDKEMIQSILVARRFTNGVIDYVRNRQRIEEKTVRLITYRVDERKQDIELQESALAVL
;
A
#
# COMPACT_ATOMS: atom_id res chain seq x y z
N MET A 1 -12.49 1.03 0.65
CA MET A 1 -12.29 -0.13 1.54
C MET A 1 -11.12 -0.93 0.99
N GLY A 2 -10.05 -1.06 1.76
CA GLY A 2 -8.86 -1.84 1.46
C GLY A 2 -8.78 -3.09 2.33
N ALA A 3 -7.67 -3.82 2.23
CA ALA A 3 -7.38 -4.96 3.10
C ALA A 3 -5.89 -5.02 3.42
N HIS A 4 -5.55 -5.39 4.65
CA HIS A 4 -4.19 -5.40 5.14
C HIS A 4 -3.86 -6.68 5.89
N ILE A 5 -2.62 -7.16 5.73
CA ILE A 5 -2.05 -8.23 6.54
C ILE A 5 -0.93 -7.63 7.37
N PHE A 6 -1.03 -7.74 8.71
CA PHE A 6 -0.02 -7.26 9.65
C PHE A 6 0.76 -8.44 10.23
N LEU A 7 2.08 -8.32 10.23
CA LEU A 7 2.96 -9.35 10.77
C LEU A 7 3.19 -9.10 12.26
N VAL A 8 2.92 -10.11 13.07
CA VAL A 8 3.05 -10.03 14.54
C VAL A 8 3.66 -11.30 15.12
N SER A 9 4.33 -11.15 16.26
CA SER A 9 4.65 -12.29 17.13
C SER A 9 3.38 -12.76 17.84
N GLU A 10 3.39 -14.00 18.38
CA GLU A 10 2.26 -14.55 19.13
C GLU A 10 1.88 -13.66 20.32
N ASN A 11 2.86 -13.23 21.11
CA ASN A 11 2.63 -12.36 22.27
C ASN A 11 2.00 -11.01 21.88
N ASN A 12 2.51 -10.39 20.82
CA ASN A 12 1.95 -9.13 20.34
C ASN A 12 0.55 -9.31 19.75
N PHE A 13 0.28 -10.45 19.10
CA PHE A 13 -1.05 -10.75 18.59
C PHE A 13 -2.08 -10.82 19.72
N GLU A 14 -1.79 -11.52 20.82
CA GLU A 14 -2.68 -11.60 21.98
C GLU A 14 -2.99 -10.21 22.57
N VAL A 15 -1.97 -9.34 22.67
CA VAL A 15 -2.17 -7.95 23.10
C VAL A 15 -3.04 -7.19 22.11
N CYS A 16 -2.76 -7.29 20.81
CA CYS A 16 -3.53 -6.61 19.77
C CYS A 16 -5.02 -6.97 19.83
N ILE A 17 -5.36 -8.26 19.84
CA ILE A 17 -6.78 -8.70 19.83
C ILE A 17 -7.51 -8.38 21.12
N ARG A 18 -6.83 -8.41 22.28
CA ARG A 18 -7.40 -8.04 23.56
C ARG A 18 -7.66 -6.54 23.66
N ARG A 19 -6.73 -5.73 23.13
CA ARG A 19 -6.75 -4.27 23.22
C ARG A 19 -7.42 -3.57 22.02
N GLY A 20 -7.68 -4.26 20.93
CA GLY A 20 -8.25 -3.69 19.71
C GLY A 20 -7.35 -2.64 19.06
N VAL A 21 -6.03 -2.78 19.16
CA VAL A 21 -5.06 -1.82 18.65
C VAL A 21 -3.85 -2.53 18.05
N TYR A 22 -3.38 -2.02 16.93
CA TYR A 22 -2.10 -2.40 16.33
C TYR A 22 -1.15 -1.22 16.33
N GLY A 23 0.15 -1.49 16.42
CA GLY A 23 1.18 -0.47 16.34
C GLY A 23 2.40 -0.93 15.56
N CYS A 24 2.99 -0.02 14.78
CA CYS A 24 4.28 -0.20 14.16
C CYS A 24 5.39 0.33 15.05
N VAL A 25 6.54 -0.35 15.01
CA VAL A 25 7.74 0.00 15.78
C VAL A 25 8.26 1.38 15.38
N MET A 26 8.79 2.11 16.34
CA MET A 26 9.56 3.33 16.07
C MET A 26 10.87 2.96 15.36
N PRO A 27 11.09 3.39 14.12
CA PRO A 27 12.30 3.05 13.39
C PRO A 27 13.51 3.85 13.91
N ARG A 28 14.69 3.26 13.73
CA ARG A 28 15.96 3.90 14.16
C ARG A 28 16.49 4.95 13.19
N THR A 29 16.01 4.94 11.94
CA THR A 29 16.48 5.84 10.87
C THR A 29 15.32 6.56 10.22
N GLU A 30 15.53 7.79 9.77
CA GLU A 30 14.52 8.61 9.10
C GLU A 30 14.02 7.99 7.77
N TRP A 31 14.88 7.29 7.07
CA TRP A 31 14.53 6.56 5.86
C TRP A 31 13.51 5.45 6.16
N ASN A 32 13.79 4.59 7.15
CA ASN A 32 12.85 3.55 7.58
C ASN A 32 11.56 4.14 8.14
N LYS A 33 11.64 5.31 8.79
CA LYS A 33 10.48 6.03 9.29
C LYS A 33 9.55 6.46 8.17
N ALA A 34 10.09 7.02 7.10
CA ALA A 34 9.31 7.43 5.94
C ALA A 34 8.56 6.24 5.30
N GLU A 35 9.20 5.07 5.17
CA GLU A 35 8.57 3.86 4.63
C GLU A 35 7.45 3.32 5.54
N ILE A 36 7.69 3.27 6.86
CA ILE A 36 6.66 2.84 7.83
C ILE A 36 5.46 3.78 7.80
N ILE A 37 5.71 5.09 7.76
CA ILE A 37 4.65 6.10 7.70
C ILE A 37 3.87 5.98 6.39
N ALA A 38 4.52 5.73 5.24
CA ALA A 38 3.83 5.47 3.98
C ALA A 38 2.88 4.28 4.07
N GLY A 39 3.31 3.20 4.74
CA GLY A 39 2.46 2.04 5.00
C GLY A 39 1.26 2.38 5.89
N ILE A 40 1.51 3.02 7.02
CA ILE A 40 0.45 3.37 7.99
C ILE A 40 -0.56 4.36 7.39
N LEU A 41 -0.12 5.38 6.68
CA LEU A 41 -1.00 6.38 6.05
C LEU A 41 -1.81 5.82 4.87
N SER A 42 -1.55 4.59 4.44
CA SER A 42 -2.37 3.88 3.45
C SER A 42 -3.59 3.18 4.06
N ILE A 43 -3.72 3.18 5.38
CA ILE A 43 -4.79 2.50 6.13
C ILE A 43 -5.95 3.50 6.32
N GLU A 44 -7.17 3.05 6.01
CA GLU A 44 -8.37 3.86 6.11
C GLU A 44 -9.41 3.20 7.04
N PRO A 45 -10.30 3.99 7.65
CA PRO A 45 -11.43 3.44 8.39
C PRO A 45 -12.25 2.47 7.53
N ASN A 46 -12.69 1.37 8.13
CA ASN A 46 -13.38 0.24 7.51
C ASN A 46 -12.52 -0.67 6.62
N ASP A 47 -11.20 -0.47 6.52
CA ASP A 47 -10.32 -1.43 5.87
C ASP A 47 -10.29 -2.76 6.65
N LEU A 48 -10.19 -3.87 5.93
CA LEU A 48 -10.13 -5.20 6.50
C LEU A 48 -8.74 -5.48 7.09
N VAL A 49 -8.72 -6.09 8.26
CA VAL A 49 -7.51 -6.41 9.01
C VAL A 49 -7.35 -7.91 9.17
N PHE A 50 -6.21 -8.41 8.71
CA PHE A 50 -5.72 -9.76 8.95
C PHE A 50 -4.40 -9.69 9.71
N PHE A 51 -4.11 -10.70 10.53
CA PHE A 51 -2.82 -10.84 11.20
C PHE A 51 -2.13 -12.13 10.76
N TYR A 52 -0.93 -11.99 10.20
CA TYR A 52 -0.04 -13.13 10.06
C TYR A 52 0.75 -13.30 11.35
N VAL A 53 0.40 -14.33 12.10
CA VAL A 53 1.10 -14.70 13.34
C VAL A 53 2.20 -15.69 12.97
N LYS A 54 3.45 -15.34 13.26
CA LYS A 54 4.62 -16.16 12.91
C LYS A 54 4.45 -17.60 13.42
N ASN A 55 4.69 -18.56 12.55
CA ASN A 55 4.55 -20.02 12.78
C ASN A 55 3.12 -20.52 13.09
N ARG A 56 2.10 -19.67 13.02
CA ARG A 56 0.69 -20.03 13.25
C ARG A 56 -0.15 -19.95 11.97
N GLY A 57 -0.06 -18.83 11.24
CA GLY A 57 -0.84 -18.59 10.04
C GLY A 57 -1.53 -17.24 10.02
N VAL A 58 -2.47 -17.07 9.08
CA VAL A 58 -3.23 -15.83 8.90
C VAL A 58 -4.56 -15.92 9.63
N TYR A 59 -4.75 -15.05 10.62
CA TYR A 59 -5.99 -14.86 11.35
C TYR A 59 -6.81 -13.72 10.77
N GLY A 60 -8.12 -13.76 10.91
CA GLY A 60 -9.07 -12.72 10.54
C GLY A 60 -10.37 -12.92 11.31
N LEU A 61 -11.30 -12.04 11.25
CA LEU A 61 -11.33 -10.79 10.50
C LEU A 61 -11.68 -9.65 11.46
N TRP A 62 -10.96 -8.58 11.33
CA TRP A 62 -11.28 -7.32 12.00
C TRP A 62 -11.41 -6.23 10.94
N LYS A 63 -11.83 -5.04 11.35
CA LYS A 63 -11.80 -3.85 10.50
C LYS A 63 -11.26 -2.65 11.26
N VAL A 64 -10.62 -1.76 10.54
CA VAL A 64 -10.12 -0.50 11.09
C VAL A 64 -11.29 0.34 11.59
N ALA A 65 -11.23 0.77 12.85
CA ALA A 65 -12.30 1.54 13.48
C ALA A 65 -12.21 3.04 13.19
N ASP A 66 -10.99 3.58 13.20
CA ASP A 66 -10.71 5.00 13.15
C ASP A 66 -9.50 5.32 12.28
N GLU A 67 -9.24 6.62 12.07
CA GLU A 67 -8.01 7.11 11.44
C GLU A 67 -6.77 6.68 12.24
N VAL A 68 -5.66 6.49 11.52
CA VAL A 68 -4.35 6.20 12.10
C VAL A 68 -3.85 7.38 12.94
N TYR A 69 -3.08 7.09 14.00
CA TYR A 69 -2.61 8.10 14.94
C TYR A 69 -1.24 7.77 15.52
N PHE A 70 -0.60 8.78 16.11
CA PHE A 70 0.64 8.65 16.85
C PHE A 70 0.36 8.71 18.36
N ASP A 71 0.86 7.69 19.10
CA ASP A 71 0.70 7.58 20.55
C ASP A 71 1.86 6.76 21.15
N GLU A 72 2.63 7.34 22.05
CA GLU A 72 3.81 6.74 22.68
C GLU A 72 3.51 5.96 23.95
N SER A 73 2.23 5.85 24.36
CA SER A 73 1.86 5.12 25.56
C SER A 73 2.28 3.64 25.46
N LYS A 74 2.83 3.09 26.52
CA LYS A 74 3.24 1.69 26.55
C LYS A 74 2.01 0.77 26.65
N ILE A 75 1.82 -0.11 25.67
CA ILE A 75 0.76 -1.11 25.63
C ILE A 75 1.36 -2.52 25.60
N TRP A 76 2.44 -2.69 24.86
CA TRP A 76 3.14 -3.97 24.72
C TRP A 76 4.22 -4.10 25.81
N ALA A 77 4.45 -5.33 26.28
CA ALA A 77 5.39 -5.62 27.36
C ALA A 77 6.87 -5.51 26.95
N ASP A 78 7.16 -5.35 25.66
CA ASP A 78 8.51 -5.14 25.15
C ASP A 78 8.99 -3.74 25.53
N ASP A 79 9.78 -3.65 26.59
CA ASP A 79 10.26 -2.37 27.13
C ASP A 79 11.30 -1.68 26.26
N GLU A 80 11.92 -2.41 25.32
CA GLU A 80 12.96 -1.88 24.44
C GLU A 80 12.41 -1.24 23.18
N GLN A 81 11.17 -1.55 22.79
CA GLN A 81 10.57 -1.06 21.54
C GLN A 81 9.29 -0.27 21.78
N LEU A 82 9.21 0.92 21.20
CA LEU A 82 7.98 1.70 21.13
C LEU A 82 7.23 1.40 19.84
N PHE A 83 5.91 1.29 19.93
CA PHE A 83 5.00 1.07 18.79
C PHE A 83 4.02 2.25 18.68
N PRO A 84 4.50 3.44 18.27
CA PRO A 84 3.70 4.66 18.37
C PRO A 84 2.80 4.93 17.17
N TYR A 85 3.05 4.33 16.00
CA TYR A 85 2.22 4.51 14.81
C TYR A 85 1.10 3.48 14.83
N ARG A 86 -0.12 3.92 15.17
CA ARG A 86 -1.22 3.03 15.58
C ARG A 86 -2.48 3.24 14.76
N PHE A 87 -3.31 2.21 14.77
CA PHE A 87 -4.73 2.29 14.47
C PHE A 87 -5.51 1.40 15.43
N SER A 88 -6.76 1.78 15.70
CA SER A 88 -7.71 0.95 16.44
C SER A 88 -8.52 0.10 15.46
N PHE A 89 -8.90 -1.08 15.88
CA PHE A 89 -9.74 -1.96 15.09
C PHE A 89 -10.82 -2.61 15.93
N GLU A 90 -11.89 -3.06 15.29
CA GLU A 90 -13.03 -3.71 15.91
C GLU A 90 -13.28 -5.08 15.30
N SER A 91 -13.99 -5.92 16.06
CA SER A 91 -14.40 -7.24 15.58
C SER A 91 -15.48 -7.12 14.52
N THR A 92 -15.43 -7.99 13.52
CA THR A 92 -16.49 -8.14 12.52
C THR A 92 -17.55 -9.16 13.00
N VAL A 93 -18.51 -9.46 12.13
CA VAL A 93 -19.67 -10.32 12.45
C VAL A 93 -19.37 -11.81 12.70
N GLY A 94 -18.12 -12.25 12.69
CA GLY A 94 -17.77 -13.64 12.92
C GLY A 94 -16.40 -13.81 13.57
N HIS A 95 -16.27 -14.75 14.48
CA HIS A 95 -14.99 -15.15 15.05
C HIS A 95 -14.47 -16.39 14.32
N PHE A 96 -13.22 -16.31 13.85
CA PHE A 96 -12.51 -17.38 13.15
C PHE A 96 -11.32 -17.87 14.01
N PRO A 97 -11.52 -18.84 14.92
CA PRO A 97 -10.45 -19.32 15.81
C PRO A 97 -9.33 -20.07 15.07
N MET A 98 -9.65 -20.71 13.95
CA MET A 98 -8.66 -21.45 13.15
C MET A 98 -8.08 -20.57 12.05
N PRO A 99 -6.76 -20.36 12.03
CA PRO A 99 -6.12 -19.55 11.00
C PRO A 99 -6.07 -20.27 9.64
N VAL A 100 -5.75 -19.49 8.60
CA VAL A 100 -5.28 -20.03 7.32
C VAL A 100 -3.80 -20.36 7.46
N SER A 101 -3.42 -21.60 7.14
CA SER A 101 -2.02 -22.02 7.20
C SER A 101 -1.16 -21.28 6.17
N LEU A 102 0.12 -21.13 6.44
CA LEU A 102 1.04 -20.54 5.46
C LEU A 102 1.10 -21.37 4.17
N SER A 103 0.99 -22.71 4.25
CA SER A 103 0.95 -23.57 3.06
C SER A 103 -0.25 -23.28 2.17
N ASP A 104 -1.45 -23.07 2.76
CA ASP A 104 -2.64 -22.68 1.97
C ASP A 104 -2.46 -21.32 1.29
N VAL A 105 -1.79 -20.35 1.95
CA VAL A 105 -1.48 -19.04 1.35
C VAL A 105 -0.49 -19.19 0.20
N LEU A 106 0.55 -20.01 0.37
CA LEU A 106 1.53 -20.29 -0.68
C LEU A 106 0.89 -21.00 -1.89
N ASP A 107 -0.03 -21.92 -1.64
CA ASP A 107 -0.81 -22.56 -2.70
C ASP A 107 -1.66 -21.56 -3.52
N LEU A 108 -2.25 -20.58 -2.84
CA LEU A 108 -2.97 -19.48 -3.52
C LEU A 108 -2.02 -18.60 -4.33
N ARG A 109 -0.82 -18.33 -3.81
CA ARG A 109 0.22 -17.59 -4.53
C ARG A 109 0.66 -18.32 -5.79
N ASP A 110 0.93 -19.61 -5.71
CA ASP A 110 1.35 -20.44 -6.85
C ASP A 110 0.27 -20.53 -7.94
N LYS A 111 -1.01 -20.43 -7.52
CA LYS A 111 -2.17 -20.33 -8.43
C LYS A 111 -2.40 -18.89 -8.94
N GLY A 112 -1.56 -17.93 -8.56
CA GLY A 112 -1.68 -16.52 -8.95
C GLY A 112 -2.84 -15.77 -8.31
N ARG A 113 -3.53 -16.34 -7.31
CA ARG A 113 -4.68 -15.74 -6.61
C ARG A 113 -4.27 -14.79 -5.48
N ILE A 114 -3.08 -14.97 -4.92
CA ILE A 114 -2.39 -14.02 -4.02
C ILE A 114 -1.08 -13.65 -4.67
N TRP A 115 -0.77 -12.36 -4.75
CA TRP A 115 0.42 -11.87 -5.43
C TRP A 115 1.05 -10.63 -4.80
N THR A 116 0.30 -9.89 -3.95
CA THR A 116 0.80 -8.71 -3.24
C THR A 116 1.38 -9.05 -1.87
N PHE A 117 1.08 -10.23 -1.33
CA PHE A 117 1.60 -10.72 -0.07
C PHE A 117 2.77 -11.68 -0.31
N ASP A 118 3.98 -11.21 0.05
CA ASP A 118 5.19 -12.01 -0.02
C ASP A 118 5.96 -11.93 1.30
N LEU A 119 6.19 -13.10 1.91
CA LEU A 119 6.99 -13.23 3.12
C LEU A 119 8.49 -13.29 2.82
N ASN A 120 8.96 -12.46 1.90
CA ASN A 120 10.38 -12.37 1.61
C ASN A 120 11.15 -11.82 2.83
N PRO A 121 12.03 -12.61 3.48
CA PRO A 121 12.74 -12.19 4.67
C PRO A 121 13.70 -11.01 4.41
N VAL A 122 14.08 -10.75 3.16
CA VAL A 122 14.93 -9.62 2.79
C VAL A 122 14.17 -8.28 2.88
N GLN A 123 12.87 -8.29 2.69
CA GLN A 123 12.07 -7.07 2.69
C GLN A 123 11.60 -6.62 4.07
N GLN A 124 11.65 -7.46 5.10
CA GLN A 124 11.30 -7.20 6.50
C GLN A 124 10.09 -6.28 6.71
N LYS A 125 9.07 -6.42 5.87
CA LYS A 125 7.84 -5.61 5.99
C LYS A 125 7.02 -6.07 7.18
N ASN A 126 6.49 -5.11 7.94
CA ASN A 126 5.58 -5.39 9.05
C ASN A 126 4.11 -5.43 8.62
N GLN A 127 3.82 -4.95 7.41
CA GLN A 127 2.47 -4.95 6.84
C GLN A 127 2.49 -5.07 5.33
N TYR A 128 1.39 -5.62 4.79
CA TYR A 128 1.10 -5.67 3.36
C TYR A 128 -0.31 -5.14 3.14
N LYS A 129 -0.48 -4.21 2.22
CA LYS A 129 -1.80 -3.89 1.67
C LYS A 129 -2.04 -4.87 0.52
N ILE A 130 -3.14 -5.59 0.57
CA ILE A 130 -3.54 -6.60 -0.41
C ILE A 130 -4.78 -6.13 -1.17
N THR A 131 -5.03 -6.70 -2.34
CA THR A 131 -6.25 -6.42 -3.08
C THR A 131 -7.48 -7.03 -2.40
N ILE A 132 -8.66 -6.48 -2.68
CA ILE A 132 -9.92 -7.04 -2.17
C ILE A 132 -10.16 -8.46 -2.70
N ASP A 133 -9.70 -8.77 -3.90
CA ASP A 133 -9.83 -10.12 -4.45
C ASP A 133 -8.94 -11.12 -3.69
N GLU A 134 -7.73 -10.73 -3.28
CA GLU A 134 -6.88 -11.53 -2.40
C GLU A 134 -7.51 -11.70 -1.00
N ALA A 135 -8.10 -10.63 -0.45
CA ALA A 135 -8.82 -10.70 0.81
C ALA A 135 -10.01 -11.68 0.74
N ARG A 136 -10.76 -11.71 -0.37
CA ARG A 136 -11.82 -12.70 -0.60
C ARG A 136 -11.29 -14.13 -0.59
N GLU A 137 -10.12 -14.39 -1.17
CA GLU A 137 -9.50 -15.72 -1.14
C GLU A 137 -9.10 -16.13 0.30
N LEU A 138 -8.54 -15.22 1.08
CA LEU A 138 -8.25 -15.47 2.50
C LEU A 138 -9.53 -15.73 3.30
N LEU A 139 -10.57 -14.94 3.08
CA LEU A 139 -11.87 -15.12 3.74
C LEU A 139 -12.51 -16.47 3.37
N ARG A 140 -12.40 -16.87 2.09
CA ARG A 140 -12.89 -18.18 1.65
C ARG A 140 -12.19 -19.33 2.40
N LEU A 141 -10.89 -19.22 2.63
CA LEU A 141 -10.13 -20.22 3.41
C LEU A 141 -10.48 -20.16 4.89
N LEU A 142 -10.63 -18.97 5.48
CA LEU A 142 -11.08 -18.83 6.87
C LEU A 142 -12.45 -19.46 7.07
N LEU A 143 -13.40 -19.23 6.16
CA LEU A 143 -14.73 -19.84 6.21
C LEU A 143 -14.68 -21.36 6.08
N ARG A 144 -13.82 -21.89 5.23
CA ARG A 144 -13.59 -23.34 5.08
C ARG A 144 -13.06 -23.97 6.37
N ASN A 145 -12.09 -23.30 7.00
CA ASN A 145 -11.45 -23.82 8.21
C ASN A 145 -12.33 -23.65 9.46
N ASN A 146 -13.34 -22.78 9.41
CA ASN A 146 -14.21 -22.44 10.52
C ASN A 146 -15.69 -22.64 10.13
N PRO A 147 -16.15 -23.88 9.93
CA PRO A 147 -17.53 -24.15 9.51
C PRO A 147 -18.55 -23.73 10.57
N ILE A 148 -18.17 -23.77 11.85
CA ILE A 148 -18.96 -23.28 12.97
C ILE A 148 -18.35 -21.95 13.45
N ARG A 149 -19.12 -20.89 13.39
CA ARG A 149 -18.73 -19.54 13.80
C ARG A 149 -19.40 -19.17 15.09
N GLN A 150 -18.62 -18.66 16.04
CA GLN A 150 -19.16 -18.07 17.25
C GLN A 150 -19.55 -16.61 16.98
N ALA A 151 -20.58 -16.13 17.68
CA ALA A 151 -20.87 -14.71 17.68
C ALA A 151 -19.65 -13.95 18.22
N THR A 152 -19.35 -12.78 17.63
CA THR A 152 -18.28 -11.93 18.14
C THR A 152 -18.61 -11.45 19.54
N SER A 153 -17.74 -11.75 20.49
CA SER A 153 -17.60 -10.91 21.68
C SER A 153 -16.81 -9.67 21.26
N GLY A 154 -17.26 -8.47 21.61
CA GLY A 154 -16.50 -7.26 21.37
C GLY A 154 -15.05 -7.35 21.90
N ILE A 155 -14.24 -6.35 21.64
CA ILE A 155 -12.87 -6.27 22.18
C ILE A 155 -12.96 -6.20 23.71
N PRO A 156 -12.38 -7.17 24.46
CA PRO A 156 -12.63 -7.29 25.90
C PRO A 156 -12.12 -6.12 26.73
N ASP A 157 -10.99 -5.54 26.35
CA ASP A 157 -10.26 -4.49 27.07
C ASP A 157 -9.76 -3.44 26.07
N ALA A 158 -10.72 -2.82 25.35
CA ALA A 158 -10.42 -1.91 24.26
C ALA A 158 -9.54 -0.73 24.74
N TYR A 159 -8.46 -0.50 24.01
CA TYR A 159 -7.56 0.58 24.30
C TYR A 159 -8.17 1.92 23.89
N VAL A 160 -8.21 2.84 24.85
CA VAL A 160 -8.62 4.22 24.59
C VAL A 160 -7.37 5.09 24.64
N PRO A 161 -6.93 5.69 23.51
CA PRO A 161 -5.77 6.57 23.48
C PRO A 161 -6.02 7.80 24.39
N GLN A 162 -5.08 8.10 25.27
CA GLN A 162 -5.13 9.32 26.07
C GLN A 162 -4.79 10.55 25.25
N ILE A 163 -3.86 10.40 24.31
CA ILE A 163 -3.42 11.46 23.41
C ILE A 163 -3.33 10.88 22.00
N ARG A 164 -4.17 11.41 21.11
CA ARG A 164 -4.09 11.08 19.66
C ARG A 164 -3.45 12.26 18.94
N ARG A 165 -2.24 12.08 18.44
CA ARG A 165 -1.58 13.03 17.55
C ARG A 165 -1.68 12.58 16.11
N ALA A 166 -1.82 13.50 15.16
CA ALA A 166 -1.72 13.19 13.75
C ALA A 166 -0.31 12.66 13.42
N ILE A 167 -0.24 11.71 12.49
CA ILE A 167 1.05 11.25 11.95
C ILE A 167 1.55 12.29 10.96
N GLU A 168 2.71 12.89 11.25
CA GLU A 168 3.30 13.93 10.43
C GLU A 168 4.15 13.36 9.30
N ILE A 169 4.08 14.03 8.14
CA ILE A 169 4.98 13.81 7.01
C ILE A 169 6.04 14.91 7.05
N ASP A 170 7.30 14.53 6.88
CA ASP A 170 8.39 15.51 6.81
C ASP A 170 8.47 16.11 5.41
N PHE A 171 8.10 17.39 5.31
CA PHE A 171 8.17 18.18 4.08
C PHE A 171 9.46 19.00 3.97
N ALA A 172 10.45 18.78 4.84
CA ALA A 172 11.73 19.43 4.69
C ALA A 172 12.34 19.08 3.31
N SER A 173 12.54 20.10 2.49
CA SER A 173 13.09 19.88 1.15
C SER A 173 14.61 19.89 1.16
N SER A 174 15.20 19.09 0.28
CA SER A 174 16.60 19.24 -0.12
C SER A 174 16.74 20.44 -1.05
N GLN A 175 17.99 20.84 -1.34
CA GLN A 175 18.25 21.93 -2.30
C GLN A 175 17.44 21.73 -3.59
N GLY A 176 16.60 22.72 -3.89
CA GLY A 176 15.80 22.79 -5.11
C GLY A 176 14.39 22.21 -5.01
N GLY A 177 13.81 21.95 -3.82
CA GLY A 177 12.40 21.58 -3.64
C GLY A 177 12.09 20.09 -3.87
N ALA A 178 13.07 19.19 -3.76
CA ALA A 178 12.85 17.76 -3.71
C ALA A 178 12.63 17.30 -2.26
N VAL A 179 11.85 16.24 -2.03
CA VAL A 179 11.78 15.57 -0.73
C VAL A 179 13.15 15.05 -0.32
N ARG A 180 13.36 14.89 0.98
CA ARG A 180 14.62 14.37 1.48
C ARG A 180 14.82 12.88 1.22
N TYR A 181 13.76 12.10 1.30
CA TYR A 181 13.74 10.65 1.05
C TYR A 181 12.50 10.28 0.24
N GLU A 182 12.62 9.30 -0.66
CA GLU A 182 11.53 8.80 -1.52
C GLU A 182 10.32 8.33 -0.71
N GLY A 183 10.56 7.72 0.46
CA GLY A 183 9.50 7.31 1.38
C GLY A 183 8.58 8.45 1.82
N TRP A 184 9.04 9.71 1.91
CA TRP A 184 8.19 10.85 2.22
C TRP A 184 7.26 11.23 1.05
N LEU A 185 7.76 11.14 -0.19
CA LEU A 185 6.93 11.31 -1.37
C LEU A 185 5.86 10.21 -1.44
N ASN A 186 6.27 8.97 -1.16
CA ASN A 186 5.34 7.83 -1.09
C ASN A 186 4.30 8.02 0.03
N ALA A 187 4.72 8.44 1.23
CA ALA A 187 3.81 8.69 2.36
C ALA A 187 2.75 9.76 2.03
N TRP A 188 3.18 10.85 1.42
CA TRP A 188 2.27 11.90 0.98
C TRP A 188 1.31 11.39 -0.11
N LEU A 189 1.86 10.68 -1.11
CA LEU A 189 1.08 10.14 -2.22
C LEU A 189 0.02 9.14 -1.71
N MET A 190 0.40 8.23 -0.83
CA MET A 190 -0.52 7.25 -0.25
C MET A 190 -1.64 7.90 0.56
N ARG A 191 -1.32 8.92 1.37
CA ARG A 191 -2.32 9.70 2.10
C ARG A 191 -3.30 10.40 1.16
N SER A 192 -2.78 11.08 0.13
CA SER A 192 -3.61 11.84 -0.81
C SER A 192 -4.44 10.93 -1.72
N LEU A 193 -3.90 9.76 -2.11
CA LEU A 193 -4.67 8.73 -2.81
C LEU A 193 -5.79 8.17 -1.93
N ALA A 194 -5.50 7.82 -0.67
CA ALA A 194 -6.49 7.32 0.27
C ALA A 194 -7.67 8.30 0.43
N ARG A 195 -7.39 9.59 0.51
CA ARG A 195 -8.39 10.67 0.60
C ARG A 195 -9.10 11.01 -0.72
N GLY A 196 -8.67 10.41 -1.83
CA GLY A 196 -9.22 10.70 -3.16
C GLY A 196 -8.87 12.07 -3.73
N GLU A 197 -7.89 12.78 -3.12
CA GLU A 197 -7.47 14.14 -3.53
C GLU A 197 -6.82 14.16 -4.92
N LEU A 198 -6.30 13.02 -5.39
CA LEU A 198 -5.58 12.88 -6.64
C LEU A 198 -6.40 12.29 -7.80
N LYS A 199 -7.71 12.14 -7.63
CA LYS A 199 -8.58 11.60 -8.69
C LYS A 199 -8.58 12.43 -9.97
N ALA A 200 -8.45 13.75 -9.87
CA ALA A 200 -8.35 14.61 -11.03
C ALA A 200 -7.11 14.31 -11.89
N LEU A 201 -6.02 13.86 -11.27
CA LEU A 201 -4.77 13.53 -11.96
C LEU A 201 -4.70 12.07 -12.42
N PHE A 202 -5.08 11.13 -11.54
CA PHE A 202 -4.94 9.69 -11.82
C PHE A 202 -6.23 9.03 -12.34
N GLY A 203 -7.37 9.72 -12.30
CA GLY A 203 -8.69 9.14 -12.59
C GLY A 203 -9.30 8.44 -11.38
N ASP A 204 -10.47 7.86 -11.55
CA ASP A 204 -11.09 7.05 -10.51
C ASP A 204 -10.37 5.72 -10.33
N TYR A 205 -10.11 5.37 -9.08
CA TYR A 205 -9.52 4.09 -8.69
C TYR A 205 -10.28 3.52 -7.48
N ARG A 206 -10.38 2.20 -7.45
CA ARG A 206 -10.98 1.45 -6.33
C ARG A 206 -9.95 1.14 -5.26
N GLU A 207 -8.74 0.79 -5.69
CA GLU A 207 -7.66 0.36 -4.81
C GLU A 207 -6.39 1.12 -5.12
N CYS A 208 -5.66 1.45 -4.06
CA CYS A 208 -4.29 1.93 -4.12
C CYS A 208 -3.43 1.09 -3.17
N LEU A 209 -2.40 0.45 -3.69
CA LEU A 209 -1.45 -0.36 -2.93
C LEU A 209 -0.07 0.28 -3.01
N ASN A 210 0.69 0.21 -1.91
CA ASN A 210 2.07 0.67 -1.90
C ASN A 210 3.06 -0.49 -1.77
N LEU A 211 4.25 -0.28 -2.26
CA LEU A 211 5.39 -1.19 -2.15
C LEU A 211 5.04 -2.64 -2.53
N VAL A 212 4.44 -2.81 -3.71
CA VAL A 212 3.97 -4.10 -4.22
C VAL A 212 5.16 -4.93 -4.71
N PRO A 213 5.39 -6.14 -4.15
CA PRO A 213 6.49 -7.01 -4.56
C PRO A 213 6.25 -7.57 -5.97
N THR A 214 7.33 -7.72 -6.73
CA THR A 214 7.31 -8.36 -8.04
C THR A 214 8.08 -9.67 -8.04
N THR A 215 7.85 -10.52 -9.04
CA THR A 215 8.54 -11.81 -9.17
C THR A 215 10.01 -11.70 -9.60
N PHE A 216 10.50 -10.49 -9.90
CA PHE A 216 11.87 -10.23 -10.34
C PHE A 216 12.69 -9.37 -9.36
N ASN A 217 12.45 -9.52 -8.06
CA ASN A 217 13.16 -8.87 -6.96
C ASN A 217 13.15 -7.33 -7.02
N LYS A 218 12.08 -6.75 -7.52
CA LYS A 218 11.80 -5.32 -7.47
C LYS A 218 10.50 -5.08 -6.71
N VAL A 219 10.36 -3.89 -6.19
CA VAL A 219 9.15 -3.44 -5.50
C VAL A 219 8.61 -2.26 -6.29
N MET A 220 7.35 -2.34 -6.67
CA MET A 220 6.63 -1.25 -7.31
C MET A 220 6.14 -0.28 -6.23
N ASP A 221 6.42 1.00 -6.37
CA ASP A 221 6.11 1.98 -5.32
C ASP A 221 4.62 2.11 -5.09
N VAL A 222 3.83 2.30 -6.15
CA VAL A 222 2.37 2.38 -6.05
C VAL A 222 1.69 1.66 -7.22
N PHE A 223 0.62 0.95 -6.89
CA PHE A 223 -0.27 0.28 -7.84
C PHE A 223 -1.70 0.75 -7.64
N LEU A 224 -2.40 1.06 -8.74
CA LEU A 224 -3.81 1.45 -8.73
C LEU A 224 -4.64 0.51 -9.58
N THR A 225 -5.84 0.20 -9.09
CA THR A 225 -6.88 -0.54 -9.84
C THR A 225 -7.99 0.43 -10.22
N HIS A 226 -8.19 0.66 -11.50
CA HIS A 226 -9.20 1.58 -12.00
C HIS A 226 -10.48 0.86 -12.38
N VAL A 227 -11.58 1.38 -11.85
CA VAL A 227 -12.91 0.85 -12.12
C VAL A 227 -13.84 1.99 -12.52
N THR A 228 -14.81 1.66 -13.34
CA THR A 228 -15.96 2.53 -13.62
C THR A 228 -17.25 1.75 -13.39
N THR A 229 -18.32 2.44 -13.06
CA THR A 229 -19.63 1.81 -12.86
C THR A 229 -20.59 2.27 -13.95
N ILE A 230 -21.16 1.32 -14.68
CA ILE A 230 -22.19 1.55 -15.70
C ILE A 230 -23.41 0.72 -15.30
N ASP A 231 -24.55 1.35 -15.08
CA ASP A 231 -25.80 0.69 -14.69
C ASP A 231 -25.63 -0.30 -13.51
N SER A 232 -24.90 0.14 -12.46
CA SER A 232 -24.60 -0.67 -11.27
C SER A 232 -23.62 -1.85 -11.51
N ILE A 233 -23.07 -1.99 -12.71
CA ILE A 233 -22.04 -2.98 -13.03
C ILE A 233 -20.67 -2.30 -12.86
N GLU A 234 -19.87 -2.82 -11.92
CA GLU A 234 -18.51 -2.38 -11.78
C GLU A 234 -17.63 -3.03 -12.85
N ILE A 235 -16.96 -2.21 -13.64
CA ILE A 235 -16.07 -2.63 -14.74
C ILE A 235 -14.66 -2.20 -14.40
N LEU A 236 -13.78 -3.19 -14.22
CA LEU A 236 -12.35 -2.97 -14.15
C LEU A 236 -11.84 -2.74 -15.57
N HIS A 237 -11.25 -1.58 -15.83
CA HIS A 237 -10.86 -1.20 -17.19
C HIS A 237 -9.38 -0.81 -17.33
N LYS A 238 -8.66 -0.62 -16.21
CA LYS A 238 -7.24 -0.22 -16.25
C LYS A 238 -6.53 -0.48 -14.92
N TYR A 239 -5.23 -0.68 -15.01
CA TYR A 239 -4.29 -0.67 -13.88
C TYR A 239 -3.24 0.41 -14.09
N SER A 240 -2.73 1.00 -13.02
CA SER A 240 -1.59 1.90 -13.09
C SER A 240 -0.43 1.39 -12.23
N CYS A 241 0.78 1.43 -12.78
CA CYS A 241 2.00 1.23 -12.03
C CYS A 241 2.76 2.56 -11.96
N ILE A 242 3.12 2.97 -10.74
CA ILE A 242 3.78 4.24 -10.47
C ILE A 242 5.14 3.96 -9.84
N GLU A 243 6.18 4.55 -10.41
CA GLU A 243 7.54 4.58 -9.87
C GLU A 243 7.87 5.99 -9.42
N LEU A 244 8.44 6.13 -8.23
CA LEU A 244 8.80 7.41 -7.62
C LEU A 244 10.30 7.62 -7.67
N LYS A 245 10.74 8.86 -7.89
CA LYS A 245 12.15 9.25 -7.78
C LYS A 245 12.29 10.62 -7.11
N VAL A 246 13.23 10.71 -6.19
CA VAL A 246 13.45 11.92 -5.39
C VAL A 246 13.83 13.13 -6.23
N ASP A 247 14.79 13.00 -7.13
CA ASP A 247 15.26 14.14 -7.92
C ASP A 247 15.05 13.91 -9.42
N ARG A 248 15.93 13.16 -10.05
CA ARG A 248 15.95 13.01 -11.51
C ARG A 248 15.72 11.56 -11.89
N ALA A 249 14.66 11.30 -12.64
CA ALA A 249 14.43 9.98 -13.22
C ALA A 249 15.28 9.79 -14.50
N SER A 250 15.85 8.61 -14.60
CA SER A 250 16.76 8.17 -15.67
C SER A 250 16.13 7.10 -16.56
N GLU A 251 16.85 6.73 -17.61
CA GLU A 251 16.47 5.63 -18.51
C GLU A 251 16.41 4.27 -17.81
N GLN A 252 17.17 4.11 -16.70
CA GLN A 252 17.08 2.91 -15.87
C GLN A 252 15.75 2.84 -15.12
N ASP A 253 15.28 3.98 -14.60
CA ASP A 253 13.97 4.08 -13.91
C ASP A 253 12.83 3.87 -14.91
N LEU A 254 12.97 4.41 -16.11
CA LEU A 254 12.04 4.15 -17.21
C LEU A 254 11.99 2.65 -17.55
N THR A 255 13.13 2.00 -17.67
CA THR A 255 13.21 0.55 -17.93
C THR A 255 12.54 -0.23 -16.82
N GLN A 256 12.66 0.20 -15.57
CA GLN A 256 12.02 -0.43 -14.43
C GLN A 256 10.49 -0.36 -14.53
N VAL A 257 9.94 0.82 -14.80
CA VAL A 257 8.47 0.98 -14.90
C VAL A 257 7.89 0.22 -16.10
N LEU A 258 8.63 0.12 -17.21
CA LEU A 258 8.23 -0.70 -18.37
C LEU A 258 8.25 -2.21 -18.07
N ARG A 259 9.16 -2.68 -17.20
CA ARG A 259 9.15 -4.06 -16.72
C ARG A 259 7.94 -4.34 -15.84
N TYR A 260 7.48 -3.37 -15.04
CA TYR A 260 6.22 -3.50 -14.31
C TYR A 260 5.03 -3.60 -15.26
N GLU A 261 4.98 -2.78 -16.31
CA GLU A 261 3.94 -2.84 -17.33
C GLU A 261 3.86 -4.25 -17.96
N ASP A 262 4.99 -4.79 -18.42
CA ASP A 262 5.06 -6.13 -19.01
C ASP A 262 4.63 -7.23 -18.02
N TRP A 263 5.02 -7.09 -16.77
CA TRP A 263 4.70 -8.05 -15.73
C TRP A 263 3.21 -8.01 -15.37
N LEU A 264 2.65 -6.81 -15.15
CA LEU A 264 1.23 -6.62 -14.84
C LEU A 264 0.33 -7.05 -15.99
N ALA A 265 0.68 -6.73 -17.24
CA ALA A 265 -0.07 -7.14 -18.41
C ALA A 265 -0.23 -8.67 -18.44
N ARG A 266 0.86 -9.41 -18.25
CA ARG A 266 0.82 -10.88 -18.19
C ARG A 266 0.08 -11.41 -16.99
N LYS A 267 0.21 -10.74 -15.84
CA LYS A 267 -0.35 -11.23 -14.58
C LYS A 267 -1.83 -10.94 -14.43
N LEU A 268 -2.28 -9.76 -14.82
CA LEU A 268 -3.63 -9.26 -14.51
C LEU A 268 -4.50 -9.02 -15.75
N ALA A 269 -3.90 -8.86 -16.93
CA ALA A 269 -4.60 -8.43 -18.14
C ALA A 269 -4.42 -9.40 -19.33
N ALA A 270 -4.12 -10.68 -19.08
CA ALA A 270 -3.93 -11.72 -20.12
C ALA A 270 -2.97 -11.32 -21.26
N GLY A 271 -2.00 -10.44 -20.98
CA GLY A 271 -1.02 -9.91 -21.92
C GLY A 271 -1.43 -8.60 -22.59
N ASP A 272 -2.62 -8.08 -22.31
CA ASP A 272 -3.10 -6.82 -22.84
C ASP A 272 -2.39 -5.65 -22.14
N LYS A 273 -1.44 -5.04 -22.85
CA LYS A 273 -0.70 -3.88 -22.35
C LYS A 273 -1.53 -2.58 -22.32
N GLU A 274 -2.60 -2.49 -23.11
CA GLU A 274 -3.45 -1.30 -23.13
C GLU A 274 -4.20 -1.11 -21.80
N MET A 275 -4.40 -2.19 -21.06
CA MET A 275 -4.93 -2.12 -19.70
C MET A 275 -3.93 -1.59 -18.66
N ILE A 276 -2.65 -1.40 -19.00
CA ILE A 276 -1.63 -0.97 -18.03
C ILE A 276 -1.16 0.45 -18.36
N GLN A 277 -1.32 1.36 -17.42
CA GLN A 277 -0.76 2.72 -17.50
C GLN A 277 0.50 2.82 -16.65
N SER A 278 1.63 3.03 -17.30
CA SER A 278 2.91 3.31 -16.67
C SER A 278 3.03 4.79 -16.31
N ILE A 279 3.47 5.10 -15.10
CA ILE A 279 3.61 6.46 -14.57
C ILE A 279 4.97 6.57 -13.88
N LEU A 280 5.71 7.62 -14.20
CA LEU A 280 6.98 7.96 -13.58
C LEU A 280 6.84 9.33 -12.91
N VAL A 281 7.01 9.38 -11.59
CA VAL A 281 6.93 10.61 -10.79
C VAL A 281 8.32 10.99 -10.35
N ALA A 282 8.80 12.18 -10.73
CA ALA A 282 10.10 12.67 -10.34
C ALA A 282 10.08 14.20 -10.32
N ARG A 283 11.09 14.82 -9.71
CA ARG A 283 11.23 16.27 -9.80
C ARG A 283 11.57 16.71 -11.24
N ARG A 284 12.34 15.93 -11.97
CA ARG A 284 12.75 16.17 -13.36
C ARG A 284 13.10 14.86 -14.06
N PHE A 285 13.19 14.91 -15.38
CA PHE A 285 13.50 13.76 -16.24
C PHE A 285 14.76 14.02 -17.07
N THR A 286 15.50 12.96 -17.42
CA THR A 286 16.58 13.06 -18.41
C THR A 286 16.00 13.28 -19.80
N ASN A 287 16.82 13.84 -20.72
CA ASN A 287 16.41 13.98 -22.12
C ASN A 287 16.10 12.61 -22.75
N GLY A 288 16.88 11.58 -22.42
CA GLY A 288 16.64 10.21 -22.90
C GLY A 288 15.29 9.65 -22.51
N VAL A 289 14.81 9.91 -21.27
CA VAL A 289 13.45 9.55 -20.85
C VAL A 289 12.41 10.29 -21.68
N ILE A 290 12.56 11.61 -21.86
CA ILE A 290 11.62 12.44 -22.63
C ILE A 290 11.57 11.98 -24.08
N ASP A 291 12.70 11.76 -24.71
CA ASP A 291 12.81 11.34 -26.11
C ASP A 291 12.23 9.94 -26.33
N TYR A 292 12.47 9.01 -25.40
CA TYR A 292 11.87 7.69 -25.46
C TYR A 292 10.35 7.76 -25.41
N VAL A 293 9.79 8.52 -24.45
CA VAL A 293 8.33 8.62 -24.27
C VAL A 293 7.67 9.25 -25.50
N ARG A 294 8.27 10.30 -26.08
CA ARG A 294 7.80 10.90 -27.35
C ARG A 294 7.82 9.90 -28.51
N ASN A 295 8.91 9.15 -28.65
CA ASN A 295 9.02 8.14 -29.70
C ASN A 295 8.01 7.02 -29.52
N ARG A 296 7.81 6.55 -28.30
CA ARG A 296 6.82 5.51 -27.98
C ARG A 296 5.41 5.97 -28.32
N GLN A 297 5.04 7.19 -27.91
CA GLN A 297 3.74 7.76 -28.25
C GLN A 297 3.52 7.84 -29.75
N ARG A 298 4.55 8.18 -30.52
CA ARG A 298 4.46 8.31 -31.98
C ARG A 298 4.38 6.95 -32.68
N ILE A 299 5.07 5.91 -32.17
CA ILE A 299 5.23 4.62 -32.85
C ILE A 299 4.19 3.61 -32.35
N GLU A 300 3.95 3.56 -31.06
CA GLU A 300 3.09 2.57 -30.38
C GLU A 300 1.73 3.15 -30.00
N GLU A 301 1.50 4.45 -30.20
CA GLU A 301 0.31 5.19 -29.73
C GLU A 301 0.09 5.07 -28.21
N LYS A 302 1.13 4.67 -27.48
CA LYS A 302 1.12 4.42 -26.05
C LYS A 302 2.16 5.28 -25.35
N THR A 303 1.81 5.81 -24.17
CA THR A 303 2.70 6.68 -23.43
C THR A 303 3.01 6.17 -22.02
N VAL A 304 4.17 6.55 -21.50
CA VAL A 304 4.44 6.60 -20.07
C VAL A 304 4.14 8.02 -19.60
N ARG A 305 3.24 8.16 -18.63
CA ARG A 305 2.93 9.48 -18.08
C ARG A 305 4.11 9.96 -17.23
N LEU A 306 4.59 11.16 -17.51
CA LEU A 306 5.65 11.80 -16.75
C LEU A 306 5.03 12.88 -15.87
N ILE A 307 5.16 12.73 -14.56
CA ILE A 307 4.60 13.66 -13.58
C ILE A 307 5.74 14.28 -12.79
N THR A 308 5.85 15.59 -12.82
CA THR A 308 6.77 16.33 -11.97
C THR A 308 6.14 16.63 -10.63
N TYR A 309 6.96 16.67 -9.58
CA TYR A 309 6.52 17.10 -8.27
C TYR A 309 7.36 18.24 -7.73
N ARG A 310 6.79 19.02 -6.82
CA ARG A 310 7.46 20.08 -6.08
C ARG A 310 6.92 20.13 -4.65
N VAL A 311 7.83 20.23 -3.67
CA VAL A 311 7.47 20.45 -2.27
C VAL A 311 7.14 21.94 -2.05
N ASP A 312 5.99 22.19 -1.45
CA ASP A 312 5.63 23.50 -0.89
C ASP A 312 5.76 23.43 0.65
N GLU A 313 6.92 23.81 1.16
CA GLU A 313 7.20 23.78 2.61
C GLU A 313 6.27 24.69 3.41
N ARG A 314 5.75 25.79 2.81
CA ARG A 314 4.86 26.72 3.51
C ARG A 314 3.48 26.11 3.71
N LYS A 315 2.99 25.38 2.71
CA LYS A 315 1.71 24.68 2.79
C LYS A 315 1.82 23.30 3.44
N GLN A 316 3.04 22.78 3.67
CA GLN A 316 3.28 21.42 4.11
C GLN A 316 2.63 20.40 3.16
N ASP A 317 2.88 20.57 1.86
CA ASP A 317 2.21 19.83 0.79
C ASP A 317 3.14 19.60 -0.40
N ILE A 318 2.70 18.73 -1.34
CA ILE A 318 3.38 18.45 -2.60
C ILE A 318 2.44 18.76 -3.76
N GLU A 319 2.91 19.55 -4.69
CA GLU A 319 2.20 19.83 -5.94
C GLU A 319 2.66 18.86 -7.02
N LEU A 320 1.73 18.18 -7.69
CA LEU A 320 1.97 17.33 -8.85
C LEU A 320 1.55 18.03 -10.13
N GLN A 321 2.35 17.90 -11.17
CA GLN A 321 2.05 18.43 -12.50
C GLN A 321 2.42 17.42 -13.58
N GLU A 322 1.49 17.05 -14.43
CA GLU A 322 1.79 16.24 -15.61
C GLU A 322 2.61 17.06 -16.62
N SER A 323 3.71 16.49 -17.06
CA SER A 323 4.58 17.12 -18.07
C SER A 323 3.85 17.10 -19.41
N ALA A 324 3.52 18.28 -19.94
CA ALA A 324 3.04 18.41 -21.30
C ALA A 324 4.17 18.03 -22.27
N LEU A 325 4.22 16.77 -22.67
CA LEU A 325 5.02 16.37 -23.83
C LEU A 325 4.28 16.91 -25.03
N ALA A 326 4.70 18.09 -25.52
CA ALA A 326 4.12 18.65 -26.74
C ALA A 326 4.18 17.57 -27.83
N VAL A 327 3.02 17.10 -28.24
CA VAL A 327 2.87 16.34 -29.49
C VAL A 327 3.11 17.36 -30.59
N LEU A 328 4.31 17.36 -31.13
CA LEU A 328 4.64 18.09 -32.36
C LEU A 328 4.21 17.26 -33.57
#